data_faa2017f711ffc36d27137154203204b
#
_entry.id   faa2017f711ffc36d27137154203204b
#
_cell.length_a   1.000
_cell.length_b   1.000
_cell.length_c   1.000
_cell.angle_alpha   90.00
_cell.angle_beta   90.00
_cell.angle_gamma   90.00
#
_symmetry.space_group_name_H-M   'P 1'
#
loop_
_entity.id
_entity.type
_entity.pdbx_description
1 polymer ?
#
loop_
_entity_poly.entity_id
_entity_poly.type
_entity_poly.pdbx_seq_one_letter_code
_entity_poly.pdbx_strand_id
1 'polypeptide(L)'
;NHTQIPFYSHCILDRPESKKYSSVESHLLEESIVAINEIIKYNLGDKKYFHLRICANCTHPSTGIQFSMPHHDHEFDHLNFICYLNNTGGKTFIEGEDPYDPSEDQCILFSGEHYMELPKKERRVVLVSTIFPCS
;
A
#
# COMPACT_ATOMS: atom_id res chain seq x y z
N ASN A 1 -4.72 -19.92 -16.07
CA ASN A 1 -3.79 -20.22 -14.98
C ASN A 1 -3.42 -18.97 -14.23
N HIS A 2 -4.13 -18.70 -13.15
CA HIS A 2 -3.77 -17.62 -12.26
C HIS A 2 -2.61 -18.10 -11.39
N THR A 3 -1.40 -17.62 -11.70
CA THR A 3 -0.25 -17.85 -10.86
C THR A 3 -0.43 -17.01 -9.61
N GLN A 4 -0.71 -17.63 -8.49
CA GLN A 4 -0.89 -16.92 -7.24
C GLN A 4 0.43 -16.44 -6.69
N ILE A 5 0.47 -15.16 -6.33
CA ILE A 5 1.60 -14.57 -5.61
C ILE A 5 1.55 -15.09 -4.16
N PRO A 6 2.69 -15.53 -3.59
CA PRO A 6 2.74 -15.95 -2.18
C PRO A 6 2.60 -14.72 -1.27
N PHE A 7 1.36 -14.36 -1.01
CA PHE A 7 0.98 -13.09 -0.43
C PHE A 7 -0.16 -13.27 0.57
N TYR A 8 -0.09 -12.55 1.68
CA TYR A 8 -1.22 -12.42 2.58
C TYR A 8 -1.29 -11.00 3.15
N SER A 9 -2.49 -10.62 3.57
CA SER A 9 -2.78 -9.27 4.02
C SER A 9 -3.55 -9.32 5.33
N HIS A 10 -3.15 -8.46 6.28
CA HIS A 10 -3.95 -8.16 7.45
C HIS A 10 -4.73 -6.90 7.16
N CYS A 11 -6.04 -7.05 6.97
CA CYS A 11 -6.92 -5.92 6.70
C CYS A 11 -7.22 -5.15 7.99
N ILE A 12 -6.91 -3.86 8.00
CA ILE A 12 -7.13 -2.97 9.15
C ILE A 12 -8.39 -2.13 8.91
N LEU A 13 -8.49 -1.55 7.73
CA LEU A 13 -9.68 -0.83 7.25
C LEU A 13 -9.99 -1.35 5.85
N ASP A 14 -11.16 -1.96 5.67
CA ASP A 14 -11.56 -2.50 4.39
C ASP A 14 -12.12 -1.41 3.48
N ARG A 15 -11.96 -1.60 2.17
CA ARG A 15 -12.35 -0.64 1.13
C ARG A 15 -13.86 -0.41 1.11
N PRO A 16 -14.29 0.81 0.72
CA PRO A 16 -15.73 1.11 0.69
C PRO A 16 -16.50 0.30 -0.35
N GLU A 17 -15.86 -0.19 -1.42
CA GLU A 17 -16.52 -0.98 -2.46
C GLU A 17 -17.13 -2.27 -1.92
N SER A 18 -16.60 -2.81 -0.83
CA SER A 18 -17.12 -4.03 -0.22
C SER A 18 -18.49 -3.83 0.44
N LYS A 19 -18.72 -2.67 1.07
CA LYS A 19 -19.93 -2.42 1.88
C LYS A 19 -20.49 -1.01 1.73
N LYS A 20 -20.13 -0.27 0.67
CA LYS A 20 -20.50 1.14 0.44
C LYS A 20 -19.86 2.14 1.41
N TYR A 21 -19.10 1.67 2.38
CA TYR A 21 -18.33 2.50 3.31
C TYR A 21 -17.12 1.70 3.77
N SER A 22 -16.08 2.41 4.21
CA SER A 22 -14.90 1.76 4.77
C SER A 22 -15.25 1.16 6.12
N SER A 23 -14.91 -0.10 6.34
CA SER A 23 -15.25 -0.81 7.57
C SER A 23 -14.02 -1.19 8.39
N VAL A 24 -14.10 -1.00 9.71
CA VAL A 24 -13.02 -1.34 10.64
C VAL A 24 -12.96 -2.85 10.83
N GLU A 25 -11.79 -3.44 10.56
CA GLU A 25 -11.58 -4.90 10.63
C GLU A 25 -10.49 -5.29 11.65
N SER A 26 -9.80 -4.33 12.26
CA SER A 26 -8.72 -4.62 13.18
C SER A 26 -8.64 -3.60 14.30
N HIS A 27 -8.20 -4.06 15.49
CA HIS A 27 -7.92 -3.19 16.62
C HIS A 27 -6.71 -2.27 16.41
N LEU A 28 -5.96 -2.46 15.31
CA LEU A 28 -4.81 -1.63 14.97
C LEU A 28 -5.19 -0.34 14.23
N LEU A 29 -6.48 -0.08 14.03
CA LEU A 29 -6.94 1.08 13.23
C LEU A 29 -6.43 2.41 13.79
N GLU A 30 -6.60 2.63 15.07
CA GLU A 30 -6.27 3.93 15.69
C GLU A 30 -4.78 4.23 15.56
N GLU A 31 -3.93 3.29 15.91
CA GLU A 31 -2.47 3.43 15.81
C GLU A 31 -2.04 3.65 14.36
N SER A 32 -2.64 2.91 13.43
CA SER A 32 -2.33 3.03 12.00
C SER A 32 -2.70 4.41 11.47
N ILE A 33 -3.89 4.91 11.80
CA ILE A 33 -4.35 6.24 11.37
C ILE A 33 -3.44 7.33 11.93
N VAL A 34 -3.10 7.25 13.22
CA VAL A 34 -2.22 8.25 13.84
C VAL A 34 -0.87 8.29 13.14
N ALA A 35 -0.27 7.12 12.91
CA ALA A 35 1.04 7.03 12.25
C ALA A 35 0.98 7.55 10.81
N ILE A 36 -0.01 7.13 10.04
CA ILE A 36 -0.17 7.54 8.64
C ILE A 36 -0.42 9.04 8.55
N ASN A 37 -1.31 9.59 9.38
CA ASN A 37 -1.61 11.02 9.39
C ASN A 37 -0.38 11.87 9.70
N GLU A 38 0.45 11.45 10.66
CA GLU A 38 1.68 12.16 10.99
C GLU A 38 2.66 12.22 9.82
N ILE A 39 2.75 11.14 9.05
CA ILE A 39 3.64 11.07 7.90
C ILE A 39 3.07 11.87 6.72
N ILE A 40 1.79 11.71 6.42
CA ILE A 40 1.15 12.34 5.27
C ILE A 40 1.14 13.87 5.39
N LYS A 41 1.05 14.41 6.59
CA LYS A 41 1.02 15.87 6.77
C LYS A 41 2.26 16.58 6.21
N TYR A 42 3.39 15.90 6.14
CA TYR A 42 4.60 16.47 5.53
C TYR A 42 4.42 16.71 4.02
N ASN A 43 3.53 16.00 3.36
CA ASN A 43 3.26 16.14 1.93
C ASN A 43 2.00 16.96 1.65
N LEU A 44 0.95 16.75 2.44
CA LEU A 44 -0.37 17.37 2.19
C LEU A 44 -0.66 18.57 3.07
N GLY A 45 0.13 18.81 4.13
CA GLY A 45 -0.10 19.92 5.05
C GLY A 45 -1.49 19.83 5.69
N ASP A 46 -2.25 20.93 5.61
CA ASP A 46 -3.58 21.02 6.21
C ASP A 46 -4.71 20.50 5.31
N LYS A 47 -4.38 19.93 4.15
CA LYS A 47 -5.39 19.37 3.26
C LYS A 47 -6.14 18.23 3.96
N LYS A 48 -7.45 18.22 3.79
CA LYS A 48 -8.30 17.17 4.35
C LYS A 48 -8.40 15.99 3.41
N TYR A 49 -8.55 14.80 3.98
CA TYR A 49 -8.70 13.57 3.22
C TYR A 49 -9.43 12.53 4.06
N PHE A 50 -9.98 11.52 3.39
CA PHE A 50 -10.61 10.38 4.03
C PHE A 50 -9.72 9.15 3.84
N HIS A 51 -9.61 8.34 4.88
CA HIS A 51 -9.00 7.02 4.76
C HIS A 51 -10.00 6.06 4.10
N LEU A 52 -9.56 5.39 3.04
CA LEU A 52 -10.39 4.45 2.29
C LEU A 52 -10.06 3.00 2.64
N ARG A 53 -8.78 2.67 2.73
CA ARG A 53 -8.30 1.31 2.98
C ARG A 53 -6.95 1.37 3.69
N ILE A 54 -6.74 0.45 4.63
CA ILE A 54 -5.46 0.27 5.31
C ILE A 54 -5.21 -1.23 5.46
N CYS A 55 -4.06 -1.70 5.01
CA CYS A 55 -3.65 -3.10 5.11
C CYS A 55 -2.16 -3.23 5.42
N ALA A 56 -1.82 -4.23 6.21
CA ALA A 56 -0.43 -4.67 6.34
C ALA A 56 -0.25 -5.88 5.41
N ASN A 57 0.62 -5.76 4.43
CA ASN A 57 0.82 -6.77 3.39
C ASN A 57 2.17 -7.45 3.53
N CYS A 58 2.17 -8.77 3.37
CA CYS A 58 3.38 -9.57 3.39
C CYS A 58 3.47 -10.40 2.12
N THR A 59 4.56 -10.21 1.36
CA THR A 59 4.83 -10.96 0.15
C THR A 59 6.08 -11.80 0.35
N HIS A 60 5.97 -13.12 0.15
CA HIS A 60 7.09 -14.04 0.23
C HIS A 60 7.80 -14.15 -1.12
N PRO A 61 9.10 -14.53 -1.12
CA PRO A 61 9.79 -14.83 -2.38
C PRO A 61 9.12 -15.95 -3.16
N SER A 62 9.23 -15.87 -4.48
CA SER A 62 8.74 -16.92 -5.38
C SER A 62 9.77 -17.15 -6.48
N THR A 63 9.91 -18.41 -6.90
CA THR A 63 10.82 -18.76 -8.01
C THR A 63 10.11 -18.69 -9.36
N GLY A 64 8.79 -18.67 -9.39
CA GLY A 64 8.01 -18.70 -10.62
C GLY A 64 7.44 -17.37 -11.07
N ILE A 65 7.45 -16.36 -10.20
CA ILE A 65 6.84 -15.07 -10.48
C ILE A 65 7.86 -13.98 -10.12
N GLN A 66 8.09 -13.06 -11.05
CA GLN A 66 9.00 -11.95 -10.82
C GLN A 66 8.28 -10.66 -10.45
N PHE A 67 7.12 -10.42 -11.05
CA PHE A 67 6.35 -9.18 -10.86
C PHE A 67 4.89 -9.46 -10.56
N SER A 68 4.27 -8.59 -9.75
CA SER A 68 2.82 -8.57 -9.60
C SER A 68 2.17 -7.94 -10.83
N MET A 69 0.86 -8.09 -10.96
CA MET A 69 0.11 -7.47 -12.06
C MET A 69 -0.04 -5.96 -11.82
N PRO A 70 0.19 -5.13 -12.84
CA PRO A 70 -0.15 -3.71 -12.75
C PRO A 70 -1.62 -3.52 -12.43
N HIS A 71 -1.92 -2.59 -11.50
CA HIS A 71 -3.29 -2.37 -11.06
C HIS A 71 -3.49 -0.96 -10.48
N HIS A 72 -4.76 -0.60 -10.33
CA HIS A 72 -5.22 0.52 -9.52
C HIS A 72 -5.99 -0.04 -8.32
N ASP A 73 -5.85 0.55 -7.15
CA ASP A 73 -6.53 0.06 -5.96
C ASP A 73 -8.04 0.36 -5.98
N HIS A 74 -8.44 1.44 -6.63
CA HIS A 74 -9.83 1.85 -6.80
C HIS A 74 -10.05 2.35 -8.23
N GLU A 75 -11.30 2.34 -8.68
CA GLU A 75 -11.66 2.85 -10.01
C GLU A 75 -11.80 4.37 -10.07
N PHE A 76 -11.85 5.02 -8.92
CA PHE A 76 -11.92 6.49 -8.80
C PHE A 76 -10.56 7.06 -8.37
N ASP A 77 -10.39 8.36 -8.52
CA ASP A 77 -9.14 9.05 -8.15
C ASP A 77 -8.87 8.94 -6.66
N HIS A 78 -7.66 8.56 -6.32
CA HIS A 78 -7.22 8.40 -4.93
C HIS A 78 -5.69 8.53 -4.87
N LEU A 79 -5.17 8.68 -3.66
CA LEU A 79 -3.73 8.61 -3.41
C LEU A 79 -3.40 7.31 -2.71
N ASN A 80 -2.26 6.75 -3.06
CA ASN A 80 -1.70 5.55 -2.44
C ASN A 80 -0.56 5.94 -1.51
N PHE A 81 -0.51 5.29 -0.36
CA PHE A 81 0.56 5.42 0.62
C PHE A 81 1.15 4.04 0.87
N ILE A 82 2.48 3.96 0.83
CA ILE A 82 3.22 2.74 1.18
C ILE A 82 4.31 3.12 2.18
N CYS A 83 4.36 2.38 3.29
CA CYS A 83 5.47 2.44 4.23
C CYS A 83 6.14 1.08 4.25
N TYR A 84 7.44 1.03 3.94
CA TYR A 84 8.20 -0.20 3.99
C TYR A 84 8.59 -0.51 5.44
N LEU A 85 8.22 -1.71 5.91
CA LEU A 85 8.45 -2.09 7.31
C LEU A 85 9.74 -2.89 7.51
N ASN A 86 10.39 -3.28 6.42
CA ASN A 86 11.69 -3.95 6.50
C ASN A 86 12.54 -3.68 5.26
N ASN A 87 13.84 -3.94 5.38
CA ASN A 87 14.75 -3.87 4.25
C ASN A 87 14.69 -5.19 3.48
N THR A 88 14.20 -5.14 2.25
CA THR A 88 14.08 -6.33 1.42
C THR A 88 14.19 -5.92 -0.03
N GLY A 89 14.43 -6.86 -0.92
CA GLY A 89 14.29 -6.63 -2.35
C GLY A 89 12.82 -6.49 -2.73
N GLY A 90 12.55 -6.24 -3.99
CA GLY A 90 11.19 -6.09 -4.48
C GLY A 90 10.79 -4.63 -4.62
N LYS A 91 11.22 -4.03 -5.72
CA LYS A 91 10.95 -2.62 -6.02
C LYS A 91 9.46 -2.37 -6.25
N THR A 92 9.02 -1.16 -5.96
CA THR A 92 7.70 -0.65 -6.34
C THR A 92 7.84 0.15 -7.63
N PHE A 93 7.02 -0.20 -8.63
CA PHE A 93 6.98 0.47 -9.93
C PHE A 93 5.69 1.27 -10.02
N ILE A 94 5.84 2.56 -10.33
CA ILE A 94 4.71 3.49 -10.45
C ILE A 94 4.79 4.11 -11.84
N GLU A 95 3.68 4.14 -12.56
CA GLU A 95 3.61 4.70 -13.89
C GLU A 95 4.15 6.13 -13.91
N GLY A 96 5.12 6.39 -14.79
CA GLY A 96 5.72 7.71 -14.96
C GLY A 96 6.80 8.07 -13.96
N GLU A 97 7.18 7.18 -13.06
CA GLU A 97 8.21 7.42 -12.04
C GLU A 97 9.31 6.37 -12.09
N ASP A 98 10.48 6.72 -11.56
CA ASP A 98 11.55 5.76 -11.37
C ASP A 98 11.18 4.77 -10.26
N PRO A 99 11.63 3.50 -10.34
CA PRO A 99 11.31 2.51 -9.32
C PRO A 99 11.85 2.89 -7.93
N TYR A 100 11.10 2.52 -6.90
CA TYR A 100 11.49 2.71 -5.50
C TYR A 100 11.99 1.39 -4.90
N ASP A 101 13.17 1.42 -4.31
CA ASP A 101 13.69 0.28 -3.52
C ASP A 101 13.09 0.31 -2.12
N PRO A 102 12.63 -0.84 -1.59
CA PRO A 102 12.20 -0.90 -0.21
C PRO A 102 13.36 -0.60 0.75
N SER A 103 13.13 0.34 1.64
CA SER A 103 14.05 0.69 2.71
C SER A 103 13.22 0.89 3.97
N GLU A 104 13.60 0.24 5.07
CA GLU A 104 12.86 0.29 6.32
C GLU A 104 12.54 1.73 6.72
N ASP A 105 11.28 1.97 7.06
CA ASP A 105 10.73 3.27 7.45
C ASP A 105 10.62 4.30 6.32
N GLN A 106 11.00 3.96 5.09
CA GLN A 106 10.74 4.83 3.94
C GLN A 106 9.25 4.78 3.58
N CYS A 107 8.67 5.95 3.32
CA CYS A 107 7.28 6.07 2.91
C CYS A 107 7.18 6.78 1.58
N ILE A 108 6.24 6.37 0.74
CA ILE A 108 5.94 7.01 -0.54
C ILE A 108 4.45 7.31 -0.63
N LEU A 109 4.12 8.44 -1.24
CA LEU A 109 2.74 8.86 -1.52
C LEU A 109 2.64 9.13 -3.02
N PHE A 110 1.71 8.45 -3.69
CA PHE A 110 1.63 8.51 -5.16
C PHE A 110 0.21 8.22 -5.65
N SER A 111 0.01 8.45 -6.94
CA SER A 111 -1.23 8.06 -7.64
C SER A 111 -0.86 7.28 -8.90
N GLY A 112 -1.81 6.57 -9.46
CA GLY A 112 -1.67 5.89 -10.74
C GLY A 112 -1.47 4.38 -10.65
N GLU A 113 -1.31 3.79 -11.82
CA GLU A 113 -1.10 2.35 -11.94
C GLU A 113 0.27 1.97 -11.36
N HIS A 114 0.29 0.89 -10.63
CA HIS A 114 1.51 0.42 -9.97
C HIS A 114 1.55 -1.10 -9.85
N TYR A 115 2.75 -1.61 -9.64
CA TYR A 115 3.00 -3.03 -9.37
C TYR A 115 4.32 -3.16 -8.59
N MET A 116 4.62 -4.36 -8.14
CA MET A 116 5.86 -4.62 -7.41
C MET A 116 6.65 -5.76 -8.03
N GLU A 117 7.96 -5.71 -7.85
CA GLU A 117 8.83 -6.86 -8.03
C GLU A 117 8.76 -7.71 -6.76
N LEU A 118 8.65 -9.01 -6.90
CA LEU A 118 8.64 -9.89 -5.73
C LEU A 118 10.03 -9.91 -5.08
N PRO A 119 10.10 -10.02 -3.75
CA PRO A 119 11.39 -10.13 -3.06
C PRO A 119 12.07 -11.45 -3.42
N LYS A 120 13.40 -11.49 -3.32
CA LYS A 120 14.19 -12.67 -3.73
C LYS A 120 14.62 -13.55 -2.57
N LYS A 121 14.87 -12.98 -1.40
CA LYS A 121 15.43 -13.70 -0.24
C LYS A 121 14.50 -13.69 0.96
N GLU A 122 14.06 -12.52 1.36
CA GLU A 122 13.22 -12.33 2.55
C GLU A 122 11.87 -11.80 2.17
N ARG A 123 10.87 -11.98 3.03
CA ARG A 123 9.54 -11.45 2.82
C ARG A 123 9.55 -9.92 2.77
N ARG A 124 8.72 -9.37 1.94
CA ARG A 124 8.49 -7.92 1.81
C ARG A 124 7.26 -7.56 2.63
N VAL A 125 7.44 -6.73 3.65
CA VAL A 125 6.34 -6.30 4.53
C VAL A 125 6.13 -4.81 4.38
N VAL A 126 4.90 -4.41 4.08
CA VAL A 126 4.53 -3.01 3.87
C VAL A 126 3.21 -2.70 4.57
N LEU A 127 3.09 -1.47 5.04
CA LEU A 127 1.82 -0.89 5.42
C LEU A 127 1.33 -0.08 4.23
N VAL A 128 0.16 -0.42 3.71
CA VAL A 128 -0.43 0.28 2.57
C VAL A 128 -1.72 0.96 2.99
N SER A 129 -1.96 2.13 2.44
CA SER A 129 -3.18 2.88 2.66
C SER A 129 -3.59 3.57 1.37
N THR A 130 -4.89 3.76 1.21
CA THR A 130 -5.42 4.63 0.18
C THR A 130 -6.25 5.72 0.84
N ILE A 131 -6.14 6.92 0.31
CA ILE A 131 -6.86 8.08 0.83
C ILE A 131 -7.56 8.83 -0.30
N PHE A 132 -8.66 9.47 0.03
CA PHE A 132 -9.40 10.34 -0.89
C PHE A 132 -9.21 11.79 -0.45
N PRO A 133 -8.45 12.60 -1.22
CA PRO A 133 -8.25 14.00 -0.89
C PRO A 133 -9.54 14.79 -1.07
N CYS A 134 -9.87 15.64 -0.11
CA CYS A 134 -10.97 16.60 -0.24
C CYS A 134 -10.46 17.86 -0.95
N SER A 135 -11.26 18.35 -1.84
CA SER A 135 -10.93 19.59 -2.57
C SER A 135 -11.06 20.83 -1.70
#